data_1e293e0ba2127cb5d842acd7132b4dcf
#
_entry.id   1e293e0ba2127cb5d842acd7132b4dcf
#
_cell.length_a   1.000
_cell.length_b   1.000
_cell.length_c   1.000
_cell.angle_alpha   90.00
_cell.angle_beta   90.00
_cell.angle_gamma   90.00
#
_symmetry.space_group_name_H-M   'P 1'
#
loop_
_entity.id
_entity.type
_entity.pdbx_description
1 polymer ?
#
loop_
_entity_poly.entity_id
_entity_poly.type
_entity_poly.pdbx_seq_one_letter_code
_entity_poly.pdbx_strand_id
1 'polypeptide(L)'
;MVIAVLAVQGAFAEHEQMLGRLGIPYVELRKKEDLIQKYDGIVLPGGESTVQGKLLKELDMFDTLKQQIQEGMPVLATCAGLILLADSIENDDREYFKTLPVTVKRNAYGRQLGSFYVEQEFKGIGVIPMTFIRAPY
;
A
#
# COMPACT_ATOMS: atom_id res chain seq x y z
N MET A 1 0.24 10.42 -17.63
CA MET A 1 0.17 9.47 -16.50
C MET A 1 -0.06 10.23 -15.22
N VAL A 2 -1.07 9.86 -14.45
CA VAL A 2 -1.38 10.43 -13.14
C VAL A 2 -1.48 9.28 -12.14
N ILE A 3 -0.85 9.40 -10.99
CA ILE A 3 -0.89 8.39 -9.93
C ILE A 3 -1.78 8.86 -8.78
N ALA A 4 -2.68 8.01 -8.33
CA ALA A 4 -3.47 8.25 -7.13
C ALA A 4 -2.74 7.72 -5.90
N VAL A 5 -2.67 8.50 -4.84
CA VAL A 5 -2.08 8.11 -3.56
C VAL A 5 -3.16 8.01 -2.52
N LEU A 6 -3.34 6.84 -1.91
CA LEU A 6 -4.29 6.68 -0.80
C LEU A 6 -3.78 7.47 0.41
N ALA A 7 -4.49 8.53 0.77
CA ALA A 7 -4.07 9.52 1.75
C ALA A 7 -5.01 9.58 2.98
N VAL A 8 -5.50 8.42 3.44
CA VAL A 8 -6.36 8.32 4.62
C VAL A 8 -5.58 8.09 5.91
N GLN A 9 -4.42 7.39 5.83
CA GLN A 9 -3.55 7.13 6.96
C GLN A 9 -2.20 6.57 6.45
N GLY A 10 -1.12 6.85 7.17
CA GLY A 10 0.21 6.29 6.91
C GLY A 10 1.14 7.21 6.13
N ALA A 11 2.13 6.61 5.49
CA ALA A 11 3.26 7.29 4.83
C ALA A 11 2.92 7.79 3.40
N PHE A 12 1.76 8.41 3.20
CA PHE A 12 1.36 8.90 1.88
C PHE A 12 2.20 10.11 1.43
N ALA A 13 2.56 11.01 2.34
CA ALA A 13 3.38 12.18 2.01
C ALA A 13 4.77 11.82 1.46
N GLU A 14 5.37 10.75 1.94
CA GLU A 14 6.66 10.25 1.47
C GLU A 14 6.57 9.75 0.03
N HIS A 15 5.49 9.04 -0.33
CA HIS A 15 5.23 8.64 -1.70
C HIS A 15 4.98 9.84 -2.63
N GLU A 16 4.23 10.83 -2.16
CA GLU A 16 3.96 12.06 -2.91
C GLU A 16 5.25 12.84 -3.19
N GLN A 17 6.13 12.96 -2.19
CA GLN A 17 7.44 13.58 -2.37
C GLN A 17 8.28 12.83 -3.42
N MET A 18 8.25 11.49 -3.42
CA MET A 18 8.96 10.70 -4.41
C MET A 18 8.39 10.89 -5.81
N LEU A 19 7.07 10.87 -5.97
CA LEU A 19 6.42 11.15 -7.24
C LEU A 19 6.77 12.56 -7.75
N GLY A 20 6.79 13.56 -6.85
CA GLY A 20 7.21 14.91 -7.17
C GLY A 20 8.66 14.99 -7.67
N ARG A 21 9.60 14.28 -7.03
CA ARG A 21 10.99 14.19 -7.47
C ARG A 21 11.13 13.54 -8.85
N LEU A 22 10.26 12.60 -9.17
CA LEU A 22 10.22 11.92 -10.46
C LEU A 22 9.47 12.72 -11.54
N GLY A 23 8.89 13.87 -11.19
CA GLY A 23 8.07 14.67 -12.09
C GLY A 23 6.75 14.00 -12.49
N ILE A 24 6.24 13.08 -11.68
CA ILE A 24 5.00 12.35 -11.94
C ILE A 24 3.84 13.06 -11.24
N PRO A 25 2.83 13.53 -11.98
CA PRO A 25 1.62 14.10 -11.40
C PRO A 25 0.89 13.10 -10.53
N TYR A 26 0.38 13.54 -9.41
CA TYR A 26 -0.41 12.70 -8.52
C TYR A 26 -1.66 13.41 -7.99
N VAL A 27 -2.61 12.61 -7.50
CA VAL A 27 -3.81 13.04 -6.81
C VAL A 27 -3.96 12.27 -5.50
N GLU A 28 -4.51 12.91 -4.49
CA GLU A 28 -4.79 12.25 -3.21
C GLU A 28 -6.19 11.63 -3.21
N LEU A 29 -6.29 10.42 -2.65
CA LEU A 29 -7.58 9.77 -2.38
C LEU A 29 -7.85 9.84 -0.88
N ARG A 30 -8.69 10.79 -0.46
CA ARG A 30 -9.05 11.04 0.94
C ARG A 30 -10.51 10.75 1.25
N LYS A 31 -11.37 10.80 0.25
CA LYS A 31 -12.82 10.64 0.36
C LYS A 31 -13.39 10.00 -0.89
N LYS A 32 -14.62 9.53 -0.82
CA LYS A 32 -15.28 8.80 -1.90
C LYS A 32 -15.27 9.55 -3.24
N GLU A 33 -15.50 10.86 -3.20
CA GLU A 33 -15.57 11.70 -4.40
C GLU A 33 -14.24 11.74 -5.16
N ASP A 34 -13.12 11.54 -4.48
CA ASP A 34 -11.79 11.54 -5.11
C ASP A 34 -11.59 10.33 -6.03
N LEU A 35 -12.35 9.25 -5.82
CA LEU A 35 -12.29 8.03 -6.64
C LEU A 35 -12.89 8.20 -8.05
N ILE A 36 -13.60 9.28 -8.31
CA ILE A 36 -14.21 9.60 -9.63
C ILE A 36 -13.15 10.18 -10.58
N GLN A 37 -12.05 10.69 -10.05
CA GLN A 37 -10.96 11.25 -10.84
C GLN A 37 -10.33 10.18 -11.74
N LYS A 38 -9.75 10.62 -12.85
CA LYS A 38 -8.98 9.73 -13.72
C LYS A 38 -7.54 9.66 -13.24
N TYR A 39 -7.07 8.44 -13.02
CA TYR A 39 -5.68 8.11 -12.70
C TYR A 39 -5.30 6.76 -13.33
N ASP A 40 -4.02 6.55 -13.51
CA ASP A 40 -3.48 5.40 -14.25
C ASP A 40 -2.88 4.32 -13.33
N GLY A 41 -2.81 4.60 -12.04
CA GLY A 41 -2.30 3.67 -11.02
C GLY A 41 -2.58 4.17 -9.62
N ILE A 42 -2.49 3.27 -8.64
CA ILE A 42 -2.75 3.57 -7.23
C ILE A 42 -1.53 3.22 -6.39
N VAL A 43 -1.17 4.09 -5.46
CA VAL A 43 -0.22 3.81 -4.38
C VAL A 43 -0.99 3.56 -3.08
N LEU A 44 -0.78 2.38 -2.49
CA LEU A 44 -1.24 2.03 -1.15
C LEU A 44 -0.05 2.12 -0.19
N PRO A 45 0.03 3.17 0.64
CA PRO A 45 1.20 3.43 1.47
C PRO A 45 1.29 2.49 2.67
N GLY A 46 2.48 2.42 3.24
CA GLY A 46 2.69 1.83 4.56
C GLY A 46 1.96 2.60 5.66
N GLY A 47 1.75 1.94 6.80
CA GLY A 47 1.04 2.50 7.94
C GLY A 47 0.44 1.40 8.80
N GLU A 48 -0.76 1.60 9.30
CA GLU A 48 -1.53 0.62 10.06
C GLU A 48 -2.69 0.05 9.25
N SER A 49 -2.56 -1.19 8.79
CA SER A 49 -3.55 -1.85 7.92
C SER A 49 -4.96 -1.92 8.54
N THR A 50 -5.04 -2.12 9.86
CA THR A 50 -6.33 -2.16 10.57
C THR A 50 -7.03 -0.81 10.57
N VAL A 51 -6.27 0.27 10.74
CA VAL A 51 -6.78 1.64 10.69
C VAL A 51 -7.15 2.02 9.26
N GLN A 52 -6.28 1.73 8.30
CA GLN A 52 -6.56 1.98 6.88
C GLN A 52 -7.82 1.25 6.42
N GLY A 53 -7.95 -0.05 6.73
CA GLY A 53 -9.12 -0.85 6.38
C GLY A 53 -10.42 -0.33 7.01
N LYS A 54 -10.35 0.10 8.27
CA LYS A 54 -11.49 0.73 8.95
C LYS A 54 -11.90 2.05 8.27
N LEU A 55 -10.95 2.95 8.05
CA LEU A 55 -11.20 4.24 7.42
C LEU A 55 -11.76 4.10 6.01
N LEU A 56 -11.24 3.15 5.21
CA LEU A 56 -11.76 2.90 3.87
C LEU A 56 -13.23 2.51 3.88
N LYS A 57 -13.67 1.74 4.87
CA LYS A 57 -15.10 1.37 5.05
C LYS A 57 -15.93 2.54 5.55
N GLU A 58 -15.46 3.28 6.54
CA GLU A 58 -16.14 4.45 7.11
C GLU A 58 -16.32 5.58 6.09
N LEU A 59 -15.35 5.77 5.21
CA LEU A 59 -15.37 6.77 4.15
C LEU A 59 -16.08 6.29 2.86
N ASP A 60 -16.62 5.07 2.87
CA ASP A 60 -17.28 4.45 1.72
C ASP A 60 -16.39 4.39 0.46
N MET A 61 -15.10 4.12 0.66
CA MET A 61 -14.10 4.01 -0.39
C MET A 61 -13.73 2.57 -0.73
N PHE A 62 -13.99 1.64 0.20
CA PHE A 62 -13.47 0.28 0.15
C PHE A 62 -13.89 -0.50 -1.10
N ASP A 63 -15.19 -0.57 -1.36
CA ASP A 63 -15.73 -1.39 -2.44
C ASP A 63 -15.33 -0.84 -3.82
N THR A 64 -15.33 0.47 -3.98
CA THR A 64 -14.92 1.12 -5.24
C THR A 64 -13.44 0.88 -5.53
N LEU A 65 -12.55 1.03 -4.53
CA LEU A 65 -11.12 0.74 -4.70
C LEU A 65 -10.89 -0.74 -5.02
N LYS A 66 -11.57 -1.63 -4.28
CA LYS A 66 -11.47 -3.07 -4.55
C LYS A 66 -11.88 -3.40 -5.99
N GLN A 67 -12.98 -2.84 -6.46
CA GLN A 67 -13.44 -3.04 -7.82
C GLN A 67 -12.42 -2.53 -8.85
N GLN A 68 -11.91 -1.34 -8.69
CA GLN A 68 -10.88 -0.77 -9.59
C GLN A 68 -9.64 -1.68 -9.68
N ILE A 69 -9.17 -2.19 -8.55
CA ILE A 69 -8.03 -3.11 -8.49
C ILE A 69 -8.36 -4.43 -9.22
N GLN A 70 -9.55 -4.99 -8.98
CA GLN A 70 -10.00 -6.21 -9.65
C GLN A 70 -10.15 -6.05 -11.16
N GLU A 71 -10.51 -4.86 -11.61
CA GLU A 71 -10.63 -4.51 -13.04
C GLU A 71 -9.25 -4.25 -13.71
N GLY A 72 -8.16 -4.38 -12.97
CA GLY A 72 -6.80 -4.32 -13.50
C GLY A 72 -6.08 -2.98 -13.30
N MET A 73 -6.56 -2.11 -12.39
CA MET A 73 -5.83 -0.90 -12.02
C MET A 73 -4.46 -1.27 -11.45
N PRO A 74 -3.35 -0.77 -12.00
CA PRO A 74 -2.02 -1.00 -11.47
C PRO A 74 -1.87 -0.48 -10.04
N VAL A 75 -1.26 -1.28 -9.16
CA VAL A 75 -1.09 -0.93 -7.75
C VAL A 75 0.37 -1.09 -7.33
N LEU A 76 0.91 -0.07 -6.67
CA LEU A 76 2.13 -0.15 -5.87
C LEU A 76 1.72 -0.14 -4.39
N ALA A 77 2.02 -1.22 -3.68
CA ALA A 77 1.68 -1.34 -2.27
C ALA A 77 2.93 -1.57 -1.42
N THR A 78 3.04 -0.87 -0.31
CA THR A 78 4.15 -0.99 0.63
C THR A 78 3.65 -1.32 2.04
N CYS A 79 4.30 -2.27 2.73
CA CYS A 79 4.02 -2.67 4.12
C CYS A 79 2.51 -2.90 4.39
N ALA A 80 1.82 -1.98 5.06
CA ALA A 80 0.37 -2.07 5.31
C ALA A 80 -0.45 -2.17 4.02
N GLY A 81 -0.02 -1.51 2.94
CA GLY A 81 -0.65 -1.62 1.62
C GLY A 81 -0.61 -3.05 1.06
N LEU A 82 0.50 -3.78 1.26
CA LEU A 82 0.58 -5.20 0.92
C LEU A 82 -0.44 -6.03 1.71
N ILE A 83 -0.58 -5.75 3.00
CA ILE A 83 -1.57 -6.44 3.85
C ILE A 83 -3.00 -6.20 3.35
N LEU A 84 -3.31 -5.00 2.88
CA LEU A 84 -4.63 -4.70 2.30
C LEU A 84 -4.91 -5.51 1.02
N LEU A 85 -3.89 -5.80 0.21
CA LEU A 85 -4.04 -6.59 -1.03
C LEU A 85 -4.12 -8.09 -0.79
N ALA A 86 -3.49 -8.60 0.26
CA ALA A 86 -3.31 -10.01 0.52
C ALA A 86 -4.63 -10.78 0.60
N ASP A 87 -4.62 -12.02 0.12
CA ASP A 87 -5.75 -12.93 0.19
C ASP A 87 -6.05 -13.36 1.63
N SER A 88 -5.01 -13.55 2.42
CA SER A 88 -5.13 -13.93 3.82
C SER A 88 -3.99 -13.35 4.68
N ILE A 89 -4.23 -13.31 5.99
CA ILE A 89 -3.26 -12.87 7.00
C ILE A 89 -3.05 -14.02 7.97
N GLU A 90 -1.79 -14.41 8.21
CA GLU A 90 -1.46 -15.48 9.13
C GLU A 90 -1.96 -15.17 10.55
N ASN A 91 -2.70 -16.10 11.14
CA ASN A 91 -3.30 -15.99 12.49
C ASN A 91 -4.23 -14.77 12.68
N ASP A 92 -4.90 -14.35 11.61
CA ASP A 92 -5.84 -13.22 11.65
C ASP A 92 -6.98 -13.49 10.66
N ASP A 93 -8.23 -13.40 11.13
CA ASP A 93 -9.43 -13.63 10.31
C ASP A 93 -9.87 -12.39 9.54
N ARG A 94 -9.17 -11.25 9.70
CA ARG A 94 -9.50 -10.03 8.98
C ARG A 94 -9.15 -10.15 7.52
N GLU A 95 -10.05 -9.67 6.69
CA GLU A 95 -9.91 -9.63 5.25
C GLU A 95 -10.11 -8.19 4.74
N TYR A 96 -9.31 -7.85 3.73
CA TYR A 96 -9.41 -6.54 3.08
C TYR A 96 -9.74 -6.72 1.59
N PHE A 97 -8.94 -6.20 0.68
CA PHE A 97 -9.25 -6.27 -0.76
C PHE A 97 -9.20 -7.70 -1.34
N LYS A 98 -8.31 -8.55 -0.85
CA LYS A 98 -8.14 -9.93 -1.35
C LYS A 98 -7.95 -9.98 -2.88
N THR A 99 -7.03 -9.21 -3.38
CA THR A 99 -6.78 -9.09 -4.82
C THR A 99 -5.41 -9.63 -5.23
N LEU A 100 -4.58 -10.01 -4.25
CA LEU A 100 -3.27 -10.59 -4.46
C LEU A 100 -3.23 -11.98 -3.79
N PRO A 101 -2.99 -13.08 -4.53
CA PRO A 101 -3.03 -14.45 -3.99
C PRO A 101 -1.78 -14.79 -3.16
N VAL A 102 -1.61 -14.09 -2.05
CA VAL A 102 -0.54 -14.30 -1.07
C VAL A 102 -1.12 -14.34 0.35
N THR A 103 -0.45 -15.09 1.22
CA THR A 103 -0.66 -15.02 2.67
C THR A 103 0.44 -14.18 3.27
N VAL A 104 0.09 -13.16 4.05
CA VAL A 104 1.07 -12.31 4.71
C VAL A 104 1.17 -12.61 6.19
N LYS A 105 2.38 -12.52 6.72
CA LYS A 105 2.64 -12.53 8.16
C LYS A 105 2.92 -11.11 8.63
N ARG A 106 2.03 -10.58 9.44
CA ARG A 106 2.18 -9.21 9.97
C ARG A 106 3.32 -9.14 10.97
N ASN A 107 4.06 -8.01 10.96
CA ASN A 107 5.19 -7.76 11.86
C ASN A 107 6.18 -8.94 11.88
N ALA A 108 6.43 -9.57 10.73
CA ALA A 108 7.25 -10.77 10.60
C ALA A 108 8.69 -10.56 11.07
N TYR A 109 9.22 -9.36 10.89
CA TYR A 109 10.54 -8.96 11.37
C TYR A 109 10.53 -8.40 12.79
N GLY A 110 9.47 -8.68 13.56
CA GLY A 110 9.37 -8.39 14.98
C GLY A 110 9.03 -6.94 15.32
N ARG A 111 9.48 -6.51 16.50
CA ARG A 111 9.26 -5.15 17.01
C ARG A 111 10.14 -4.15 16.27
N GLN A 112 9.87 -2.85 16.42
CA GLN A 112 10.66 -1.78 15.80
C GLN A 112 12.16 -1.86 16.11
N LEU A 113 12.56 -2.38 17.27
CA LEU A 113 13.95 -2.66 17.64
C LEU A 113 14.59 -3.78 16.80
N GLY A 114 13.80 -4.62 16.14
CA GLY A 114 14.25 -5.64 15.20
C GLY A 114 14.36 -5.16 13.75
N SER A 115 14.17 -3.88 13.52
CA SER A 115 14.35 -3.28 12.20
C SER A 115 15.81 -3.35 11.77
N PHE A 116 16.04 -3.61 10.48
CA PHE A 116 17.40 -3.73 9.95
C PHE A 116 17.51 -3.09 8.57
N TYR A 117 18.74 -2.78 8.22
CA TYR A 117 19.16 -2.31 6.91
C TYR A 117 20.04 -3.36 6.25
N VAL A 118 19.87 -3.54 4.95
CA VAL A 118 20.68 -4.45 4.15
C VAL A 118 20.79 -3.90 2.73
N GLU A 119 21.92 -4.16 2.08
CA GLU A 119 22.09 -3.98 0.65
C GLU A 119 21.96 -5.35 -0.03
N GLN A 120 20.97 -5.49 -0.89
CA GLN A 120 20.67 -6.77 -1.56
C GLN A 120 20.35 -6.54 -3.03
N GLU A 121 20.57 -7.58 -3.82
CA GLU A 121 20.16 -7.56 -5.22
C GLU A 121 18.63 -7.57 -5.33
N PHE A 122 18.10 -6.58 -6.03
CA PHE A 122 16.72 -6.54 -6.45
C PHE A 122 16.64 -6.94 -7.91
N LYS A 123 15.95 -8.04 -8.21
CA LYS A 123 15.87 -8.63 -9.54
C LYS A 123 15.46 -7.60 -10.60
N GLY A 124 16.30 -7.42 -11.60
CA GLY A 124 16.07 -6.50 -12.72
C GLY A 124 16.49 -5.04 -12.46
N ILE A 125 16.96 -4.71 -11.25
CA ILE A 125 17.40 -3.36 -10.89
C ILE A 125 18.87 -3.35 -10.45
N GLY A 126 19.33 -4.39 -9.73
CA GLY A 126 20.66 -4.49 -9.16
C GLY A 126 20.65 -4.35 -7.64
N VAL A 127 21.82 -4.07 -7.06
CA VAL A 127 21.97 -3.92 -5.60
C VAL A 127 21.37 -2.59 -5.17
N ILE A 128 20.40 -2.64 -4.26
CA ILE A 128 19.74 -1.46 -3.67
C ILE A 128 19.74 -1.52 -2.15
N PRO A 129 19.72 -0.37 -1.49
CA PRO A 129 19.51 -0.29 -0.06
C PRO A 129 18.06 -0.66 0.30
N MET A 130 17.89 -1.54 1.28
CA MET A 130 16.58 -1.96 1.78
C MET A 130 16.51 -1.79 3.28
N THR A 131 15.48 -1.10 3.75
CA THR A 131 15.19 -0.91 5.17
C THR A 131 13.92 -1.65 5.54
N PHE A 132 14.02 -2.55 6.50
CA PHE A 132 12.91 -3.36 6.99
C PHE A 132 12.50 -2.89 8.38
N ILE A 133 11.34 -2.26 8.50
CA ILE A 133 10.77 -1.74 9.75
C ILE A 133 9.44 -2.47 9.98
N ARG A 134 9.42 -3.43 10.93
CA ARG A 134 8.21 -4.22 11.22
C ARG A 134 7.52 -4.76 9.96
N ALA A 135 8.31 -5.09 8.95
CA ALA A 135 7.78 -5.46 7.64
C ALA A 135 6.95 -6.76 7.71
N PRO A 136 5.88 -6.88 6.90
CA PRO A 136 5.26 -8.16 6.61
C PRO A 136 6.11 -8.98 5.62
N TYR A 137 5.93 -10.29 5.58
CA TYR A 137 6.38 -11.14 4.49
C TYR A 137 5.35 -12.19 4.13
#